data_bd82838edb3edcf29d116a61b3255fec
#
_entry.id   bd82838edb3edcf29d116a61b3255fec
#
_cell.length_a   1.000
_cell.length_b   1.000
_cell.length_c   1.000
_cell.angle_alpha   90.00
_cell.angle_beta   90.00
_cell.angle_gamma   90.00
#
_symmetry.space_group_name_H-M   'P 1'
#
loop_
_entity.id
_entity.type
_entity.pdbx_description
1 polymer ?
#
loop_
_entity_poly.entity_id
_entity_poly.type
_entity_poly.pdbx_seq_one_letter_code
_entity_poly.pdbx_strand_id
1 'polypeptide(L)'
;MAEILCMGEPMLEFNQLPPGPDGRRLYLEGHGGDTSNAAIAAARSGADVAMLTALGQDAAGESFRALWQMEGVDTALVRTDPDAPTGIYFVTHDARGHHFTFDRKGSAASRLRAADLPEEALRGAGVLHLSG
;
A
#
# COMPACT_ATOMS: atom_id res chain seq x y z
N MET A 1 21.41 1.73 -3.49
CA MET A 1 20.51 0.56 -3.47
C MET A 1 19.90 0.45 -2.08
N ALA A 2 18.62 0.20 -1.97
CA ALA A 2 17.97 0.16 -0.65
C ALA A 2 18.49 -0.99 0.21
N GLU A 3 18.67 -0.71 1.49
CA GLU A 3 19.06 -1.72 2.48
C GLU A 3 17.90 -2.68 2.76
N ILE A 4 16.68 -2.14 2.82
CA ILE A 4 15.45 -2.89 3.09
C ILE A 4 14.52 -2.77 1.90
N LEU A 5 14.05 -3.90 1.39
CA LEU A 5 12.95 -3.95 0.42
C LEU A 5 11.69 -4.46 1.12
N CYS A 6 10.60 -3.73 0.96
CA CYS A 6 9.28 -4.15 1.44
C CYS A 6 8.40 -4.50 0.24
N MET A 7 7.98 -5.75 0.15
CA MET A 7 7.17 -6.26 -0.95
C MET A 7 5.82 -6.76 -0.46
N GLY A 8 4.76 -6.18 -0.96
CA GLY A 8 3.39 -6.58 -0.60
C GLY A 8 2.37 -5.65 -1.24
N GLU A 9 1.13 -5.79 -0.85
CA GLU A 9 0.03 -5.01 -1.40
C GLU A 9 -0.31 -3.80 -0.52
N PRO A 10 -0.12 -2.57 -1.03
CA PRO A 10 -0.71 -1.39 -0.42
C PRO A 10 -2.20 -1.32 -0.76
N MET A 11 -3.01 -0.91 0.20
CA MET A 11 -4.45 -0.75 0.00
C MET A 11 -4.92 0.57 0.62
N LEU A 12 -5.68 1.35 -0.14
CA LEU A 12 -6.28 2.56 0.37
C LEU A 12 -7.42 2.18 1.33
N GLU A 13 -7.41 2.78 2.52
CA GLU A 13 -8.41 2.51 3.56
C GLU A 13 -9.51 3.56 3.54
N PHE A 14 -10.75 3.09 3.69
CA PHE A 14 -11.90 3.94 3.99
C PHE A 14 -12.50 3.50 5.32
N ASN A 15 -12.24 4.27 6.36
CA ASN A 15 -12.70 3.97 7.72
C ASN A 15 -13.98 4.75 8.02
N GLN A 16 -15.05 4.03 8.29
CA GLN A 16 -16.34 4.63 8.58
C GLN A 16 -16.28 5.46 9.86
N LEU A 17 -16.72 6.70 9.75
CA LEU A 17 -16.92 7.62 10.86
C LEU A 17 -18.40 7.59 11.31
N PRO A 18 -18.73 8.18 12.48
CA PRO A 18 -20.12 8.45 12.81
C PRO A 18 -20.81 9.25 11.69
N PRO A 19 -22.11 9.03 11.45
CA PRO A 19 -22.84 9.75 10.41
C PRO A 19 -22.71 11.27 10.56
N GLY A 20 -22.70 11.97 9.43
CA GLY A 20 -22.75 13.44 9.42
C GLY A 20 -24.09 13.98 9.93
N PRO A 21 -24.20 15.33 10.08
CA PRO A 21 -25.42 15.97 10.58
C PRO A 21 -26.67 15.69 9.74
N ASP A 22 -26.48 15.39 8.45
CA ASP A 22 -27.54 15.05 7.51
C ASP A 22 -27.85 13.54 7.43
N GLY A 23 -27.24 12.72 8.30
CA GLY A 23 -27.39 11.26 8.32
C GLY A 23 -26.59 10.53 7.25
N ARG A 24 -25.79 11.22 6.44
CA ARG A 24 -24.96 10.59 5.43
C ARG A 24 -23.77 9.87 6.05
N ARG A 25 -23.40 8.74 5.45
CA ARG A 25 -22.19 8.01 5.83
C ARG A 25 -20.95 8.82 5.48
N LEU A 26 -20.01 8.86 6.42
CA LEU A 26 -18.71 9.50 6.25
C LEU A 26 -17.61 8.46 6.42
N TYR A 27 -16.57 8.60 5.62
CA TYR A 27 -15.38 7.75 5.69
C TYR A 27 -14.13 8.62 5.75
N LEU A 28 -13.20 8.22 6.60
CA LEU A 28 -11.86 8.81 6.64
C LEU A 28 -10.95 7.98 5.74
N GLU A 29 -10.31 8.64 4.78
CA GLU A 29 -9.30 8.00 3.95
C GLU A 29 -8.00 7.82 4.71
N GLY A 30 -7.41 6.64 4.59
CA GLY A 30 -6.11 6.30 5.16
C GLY A 30 -5.34 5.36 4.25
N HIS A 31 -4.16 4.98 4.68
CA HIS A 31 -3.28 4.10 3.93
C HIS A 31 -3.00 2.85 4.73
N GLY A 32 -3.34 1.69 4.17
CA GLY A 32 -3.13 0.38 4.77
C GLY A 32 -2.15 -0.49 3.98
N GLY A 33 -1.98 -1.70 4.46
CA GLY A 33 -1.04 -2.66 3.92
C GLY A 33 0.18 -2.84 4.84
N ASP A 34 0.44 -4.06 5.26
CA ASP A 34 1.49 -4.38 6.24
C ASP A 34 2.87 -3.90 5.79
N THR A 35 3.21 -4.15 4.53
CA THR A 35 4.52 -3.81 3.98
C THR A 35 4.71 -2.32 3.79
N SER A 36 3.66 -1.58 3.42
CA SER A 36 3.68 -0.13 3.37
C SER A 36 3.93 0.46 4.76
N ASN A 37 3.21 -0.03 5.76
CA ASN A 37 3.39 0.39 7.14
C ASN A 37 4.81 0.09 7.65
N ALA A 38 5.33 -1.10 7.34
CA ALA A 38 6.70 -1.48 7.71
C ALA A 38 7.74 -0.59 7.02
N ALA A 39 7.55 -0.28 5.73
CA ALA A 39 8.45 0.59 4.99
C ALA A 39 8.51 2.00 5.59
N ILE A 40 7.36 2.57 5.92
CA ILE A 40 7.28 3.89 6.54
C ILE A 40 7.94 3.88 7.93
N ALA A 41 7.66 2.86 8.74
CA ALA A 41 8.26 2.73 10.06
C ALA A 41 9.79 2.61 9.99
N ALA A 42 10.31 1.82 9.04
CA ALA A 42 11.74 1.67 8.82
C ALA A 42 12.38 2.98 8.35
N ALA A 43 11.76 3.68 7.40
CA ALA A 43 12.25 4.97 6.91
C ALA A 43 12.29 6.02 8.04
N ARG A 44 11.26 6.10 8.86
CA ARG A 44 11.22 6.97 10.05
C ARG A 44 12.29 6.62 11.08
N SER A 45 12.74 5.38 11.09
CA SER A 45 13.84 4.91 11.95
C SER A 45 15.24 5.16 11.34
N GLY A 46 15.30 5.76 10.17
CA GLY A 46 16.55 6.13 9.50
C GLY A 46 17.12 5.10 8.54
N ALA A 47 16.37 4.02 8.23
CA ALA A 47 16.80 3.01 7.26
C ALA A 47 16.59 3.49 5.81
N ASP A 48 17.42 2.99 4.90
CA ASP A 48 17.25 3.15 3.47
C ASP A 48 16.29 2.07 2.95
N VAL A 49 15.06 2.48 2.59
CA VAL A 49 13.94 1.58 2.31
C VAL A 49 13.34 1.86 0.95
N ALA A 50 13.02 0.79 0.21
CA ALA A 50 12.24 0.88 -1.01
C ALA A 50 10.99 -0.02 -0.94
N MET A 51 9.91 0.45 -1.58
CA MET A 51 8.74 -0.38 -1.86
C MET A 51 8.91 -1.11 -3.18
N LEU A 52 8.59 -2.39 -3.18
CA LEU A 52 8.50 -3.24 -4.37
C LEU A 52 7.06 -3.73 -4.50
N THR A 53 6.31 -3.12 -5.41
CA THR A 53 4.89 -3.42 -5.60
C THR A 53 4.40 -2.88 -6.94
N ALA A 54 3.11 -2.97 -7.18
CA ALA A 54 2.43 -2.31 -8.28
C ALA A 54 1.21 -1.56 -7.79
N LEU A 55 0.95 -0.42 -8.39
CA LEU A 55 -0.21 0.43 -8.17
C LEU A 55 -0.97 0.60 -9.47
N GLY A 56 -2.27 0.83 -9.38
CA GLY A 56 -3.05 1.26 -10.53
C GLY A 56 -2.72 2.68 -10.96
N GLN A 57 -3.09 3.01 -12.17
CA GLN A 57 -3.05 4.38 -12.70
C GLN A 57 -4.31 5.11 -12.25
N ASP A 58 -4.43 5.34 -10.94
CA ASP A 58 -5.62 5.89 -10.29
C ASP A 58 -5.25 6.79 -9.12
N ALA A 59 -6.25 7.46 -8.56
CA ALA A 59 -6.05 8.39 -7.44
C ALA A 59 -5.47 7.69 -6.20
N ALA A 60 -5.85 6.45 -5.94
CA ALA A 60 -5.30 5.67 -4.83
C ALA A 60 -3.81 5.39 -5.03
N GLY A 61 -3.39 5.04 -6.25
CA GLY A 61 -1.99 4.84 -6.59
C GLY A 61 -1.16 6.11 -6.42
N GLU A 62 -1.68 7.23 -6.89
CA GLU A 62 -1.02 8.54 -6.72
C GLU A 62 -0.89 8.92 -5.24
N SER A 63 -1.92 8.66 -4.45
CA SER A 63 -1.92 8.91 -3.01
C SER A 63 -0.81 8.13 -2.30
N PHE A 64 -0.61 6.86 -2.64
CA PHE A 64 0.49 6.07 -2.09
C PHE A 64 1.86 6.58 -2.51
N ARG A 65 2.05 6.95 -3.77
CA ARG A 65 3.32 7.52 -4.22
C ARG A 65 3.68 8.78 -3.47
N ALA A 66 2.73 9.68 -3.30
CA ALA A 66 2.91 10.91 -2.55
C ALA A 66 3.25 10.63 -1.07
N LEU A 67 2.56 9.69 -0.44
CA LEU A 67 2.84 9.28 0.93
C LEU A 67 4.27 8.76 1.08
N TRP A 68 4.67 7.80 0.26
CA TRP A 68 6.01 7.20 0.35
C TRP A 68 7.12 8.22 0.07
N GLN A 69 6.93 9.11 -0.89
CA GLN A 69 7.90 10.18 -1.16
C GLN A 69 8.04 11.12 0.05
N MET A 70 6.94 11.49 0.65
CA MET A 70 6.94 12.35 1.86
C MET A 70 7.63 11.65 3.05
N GLU A 71 7.47 10.34 3.18
CA GLU A 71 8.06 9.55 4.27
C GLU A 71 9.50 9.08 3.98
N GLY A 72 10.04 9.42 2.82
CA GLY A 72 11.41 9.05 2.46
C GLY A 72 11.57 7.59 2.00
N VAL A 73 10.49 6.94 1.59
CA VAL A 73 10.52 5.60 1.01
C VAL A 73 10.77 5.70 -0.49
N ASP A 74 11.76 4.98 -1.01
CA ASP A 74 12.07 4.95 -2.43
C ASP A 74 10.97 4.24 -3.22
N THR A 75 10.49 4.89 -4.28
CA THR A 75 9.42 4.39 -5.14
C THR A 75 9.91 3.93 -6.53
N ALA A 76 11.21 3.87 -6.74
CA ALA A 76 11.78 3.50 -8.06
C ALA A 76 11.37 2.10 -8.52
N LEU A 77 11.08 1.19 -7.59
CA LEU A 77 10.65 -0.19 -7.86
C LEU A 77 9.12 -0.38 -7.85
N VAL A 78 8.37 0.71 -7.75
CA VAL A 78 6.90 0.68 -7.76
C VAL A 78 6.42 0.80 -9.21
N ARG A 79 5.80 -0.25 -9.71
CA ARG A 79 5.23 -0.27 -11.07
C ARG A 79 3.86 0.41 -11.10
N THR A 80 3.53 1.01 -12.22
CA THR A 80 2.17 1.44 -12.53
C THR A 80 1.57 0.45 -13.53
N ASP A 81 0.43 -0.15 -13.17
CA ASP A 81 -0.34 -1.02 -14.04
C ASP A 81 -1.53 -0.23 -14.59
N PRO A 82 -1.56 0.06 -15.91
CA PRO A 82 -2.66 0.84 -16.50
C PRO A 82 -3.97 0.05 -16.61
N ASP A 83 -3.90 -1.28 -16.46
CA ASP A 83 -5.02 -2.19 -16.70
C ASP A 83 -5.61 -2.79 -15.42
N ALA A 84 -5.08 -2.41 -14.25
CA ALA A 84 -5.55 -2.92 -12.98
C ALA A 84 -5.63 -1.81 -11.93
N PRO A 85 -6.61 -1.86 -11.02
CA PRO A 85 -6.76 -0.85 -9.97
C PRO A 85 -5.81 -1.07 -8.81
N THR A 86 -5.56 -0.03 -8.02
CA THR A 86 -5.01 -0.15 -6.69
C THR A 86 -6.04 -0.78 -5.76
N GLY A 87 -5.62 -1.71 -4.90
CA GLY A 87 -6.51 -2.34 -3.92
C GLY A 87 -7.03 -1.32 -2.90
N ILE A 88 -8.27 -1.51 -2.47
CA ILE A 88 -8.90 -0.71 -1.42
C ILE A 88 -9.60 -1.61 -0.42
N TYR A 89 -9.87 -1.09 0.76
CA TYR A 89 -10.74 -1.76 1.72
C TYR A 89 -11.52 -0.76 2.58
N PHE A 90 -12.65 -1.23 3.06
CA PHE A 90 -13.52 -0.48 3.95
C PHE A 90 -13.44 -1.06 5.35
N VAL A 91 -13.40 -0.19 6.35
CA VAL A 91 -13.61 -0.56 7.76
C VAL A 91 -14.95 0.01 8.18
N THR A 92 -15.87 -0.87 8.53
CA THR A 92 -17.20 -0.50 9.04
C THR A 92 -17.35 -0.96 10.48
N HIS A 93 -18.24 -0.32 11.21
CA HIS A 93 -18.43 -0.55 12.64
C HIS A 93 -19.88 -0.83 12.96
N ASP A 94 -20.13 -1.82 13.82
CA ASP A 94 -21.44 -2.11 14.41
C ASP A 94 -21.29 -2.53 15.89
N ALA A 95 -22.37 -2.97 16.50
CA ALA A 95 -22.39 -3.39 17.90
C ALA A 95 -21.46 -4.58 18.20
N ARG A 96 -21.04 -5.34 17.19
CA ARG A 96 -20.14 -6.49 17.30
C ARG A 96 -18.67 -6.13 17.11
N GLY A 97 -18.37 -4.87 16.74
CA GLY A 97 -17.02 -4.38 16.50
C GLY A 97 -16.82 -3.85 15.08
N HIS A 98 -15.59 -3.95 14.59
CA HIS A 98 -15.24 -3.50 13.25
C HIS A 98 -15.22 -4.68 12.27
N HIS A 99 -15.54 -4.37 11.00
CA HIS A 99 -15.55 -5.31 9.90
C HIS A 99 -14.74 -4.76 8.74
N PHE A 100 -13.98 -5.65 8.08
CA PHE A 100 -13.19 -5.31 6.90
C PHE A 100 -13.88 -5.85 5.65
N THR A 101 -14.01 -4.99 4.64
CA THR A 101 -14.47 -5.37 3.30
C THR A 101 -13.39 -5.02 2.30
N PHE A 102 -12.79 -6.03 1.68
CA PHE A 102 -11.69 -5.85 0.75
C PHE A 102 -12.19 -5.82 -0.69
N ASP A 103 -11.70 -4.85 -1.47
CA ASP A 103 -11.84 -4.80 -2.92
C ASP A 103 -10.43 -4.81 -3.52
N ARG A 104 -9.86 -6.00 -3.66
CA ARG A 104 -8.47 -6.22 -4.09
C ARG A 104 -8.33 -7.31 -5.16
N LYS A 105 -9.38 -7.99 -5.51
CA LYS A 105 -9.32 -9.02 -6.55
C LYS A 105 -8.95 -8.40 -7.89
N GLY A 106 -7.87 -8.91 -8.50
CA GLY A 106 -7.38 -8.36 -9.76
C GLY A 106 -6.69 -7.00 -9.62
N SER A 107 -6.30 -6.60 -8.41
CA SER A 107 -5.54 -5.38 -8.18
C SER A 107 -4.18 -5.43 -8.86
N ALA A 108 -3.57 -4.26 -9.08
CA ALA A 108 -2.25 -4.14 -9.71
C ALA A 108 -1.20 -4.98 -8.96
N ALA A 109 -1.16 -4.91 -7.64
CA ALA A 109 -0.21 -5.70 -6.84
C ALA A 109 -0.43 -7.20 -6.97
N SER A 110 -1.69 -7.66 -7.08
CA SER A 110 -2.02 -9.07 -7.24
C SER A 110 -1.59 -9.66 -8.58
N ARG A 111 -1.25 -8.79 -9.54
CA ARG A 111 -0.82 -9.18 -10.90
C ARG A 111 0.69 -9.22 -11.08
N LEU A 112 1.47 -8.90 -10.06
CA LEU A 112 2.93 -9.04 -10.11
C LEU A 112 3.32 -10.49 -10.32
N ARG A 113 4.27 -10.71 -11.24
CA ARG A 113 4.81 -12.02 -11.59
C ARG A 113 6.28 -12.08 -11.27
N ALA A 114 6.83 -13.29 -11.18
CA ALA A 114 8.27 -13.47 -10.98
C ALA A 114 9.11 -12.72 -12.01
N ALA A 115 8.67 -12.67 -13.28
CA ALA A 115 9.36 -11.96 -14.34
C ALA A 115 9.37 -10.42 -14.15
N ASP A 116 8.51 -9.88 -13.31
CA ASP A 116 8.43 -8.46 -13.02
C ASP A 116 9.38 -8.03 -11.89
N LEU A 117 9.99 -8.98 -11.19
CA LEU A 117 10.81 -8.71 -10.02
C LEU A 117 12.21 -8.22 -10.43
N PRO A 118 12.70 -7.15 -9.79
CA PRO A 118 14.03 -6.59 -10.08
C PRO A 118 15.13 -7.41 -9.41
N GLU A 119 15.67 -8.38 -10.11
CA GLU A 119 16.64 -9.35 -9.58
C GLU A 119 17.85 -8.68 -8.92
N GLU A 120 18.42 -7.65 -9.55
CA GLU A 120 19.58 -6.94 -9.00
C GLU A 120 19.26 -6.26 -7.67
N ALA A 121 18.11 -5.61 -7.56
CA ALA A 121 17.68 -4.96 -6.33
C ALA A 121 17.45 -5.99 -5.21
N LEU A 122 16.85 -7.14 -5.55
CA LEU A 122 16.65 -8.24 -4.61
C LEU A 122 17.99 -8.82 -4.11
N ARG A 123 18.96 -9.00 -4.99
CA ARG A 123 20.29 -9.49 -4.61
C ARG A 123 21.09 -8.49 -3.77
N GLY A 124 20.90 -7.21 -4.01
CA GLY A 124 21.61 -6.13 -3.33
C GLY A 124 21.03 -5.72 -1.99
N ALA A 125 19.79 -6.11 -1.68
CA ALA A 125 19.15 -5.77 -0.42
C ALA A 125 19.71 -6.59 0.75
N GLY A 126 19.84 -5.96 1.90
CA GLY A 126 20.20 -6.64 3.14
C GLY A 126 19.02 -7.40 3.74
N VAL A 127 17.81 -6.85 3.59
CA VAL A 127 16.56 -7.43 4.13
C VAL A 127 15.47 -7.36 3.07
N LEU A 128 14.71 -8.44 2.94
CA LEU A 128 13.47 -8.48 2.17
C LEU A 128 12.32 -8.79 3.13
N HIS A 129 11.45 -7.81 3.32
CA HIS A 129 10.23 -7.94 4.12
C HIS A 129 9.05 -8.23 3.19
N LEU A 130 8.38 -9.35 3.42
CA LEU A 130 7.25 -9.82 2.60
C LEU A 130 5.98 -9.93 3.43
N SER A 131 4.87 -9.60 2.79
CA SER A 131 3.53 -9.95 3.26
C SER A 131 2.68 -10.37 2.05
N GLY A 132 1.93 -11.44 2.20
CA GLY A 132 1.07 -12.00 1.15
C GLY A 132 -0.39 -12.06 1.55
#